data_21e8cd42d85721d9b2954cb1b69eb6eb
#
_entry.id   21e8cd42d85721d9b2954cb1b69eb6eb
#
_cell.length_a   1.000
_cell.length_b   1.000
_cell.length_c   1.000
_cell.angle_alpha   90.00
_cell.angle_beta   90.00
_cell.angle_gamma   90.00
#
_symmetry.space_group_name_H-M   'P 1'
#
loop_
_entity.id
_entity.type
_entity.pdbx_description
1 polymer ?
#
loop_
_entity_poly.entity_id
_entity_poly.type
_entity_poly.pdbx_seq_one_letter_code
_entity_poly.pdbx_strand_id
1 'polypeptide(L)'
;MKSNFGQSMAHAGFGIFMLAVVSNAVYSQEKIYDAKVGSKLQLDEYIFDFKNIEQEEKVNFNSIKAYLSLSKSGKDLGEFTPEIRFYSDPPTITSETSIIHQFFSDVYVVMNVPQNQESISLRLHIKPFMNILWLGVVMIILGGIITCLLYTSPSPRD
;
A
#
# COMPACT_ATOMS: atom_id res chain seq x y z
N MET A 1 16.27 25.79 -26.71
CA MET A 1 16.72 24.53 -26.08
C MET A 1 16.17 24.27 -24.66
N LYS A 2 15.64 25.25 -23.92
CA LYS A 2 15.09 25.07 -22.54
C LYS A 2 13.63 24.58 -22.53
N SER A 3 12.87 24.74 -23.59
CA SER A 3 11.44 24.38 -23.67
C SER A 3 11.17 22.87 -23.61
N ASN A 4 12.11 22.05 -24.06
CA ASN A 4 11.87 20.61 -24.19
C ASN A 4 12.18 19.80 -22.90
N PHE A 5 12.83 20.40 -21.91
CA PHE A 5 13.23 19.67 -20.70
C PHE A 5 12.02 19.21 -19.88
N GLY A 6 11.07 20.10 -19.60
CA GLY A 6 9.86 19.74 -18.86
C GLY A 6 9.03 18.69 -19.58
N GLN A 7 8.88 18.85 -20.90
CA GLN A 7 8.18 17.87 -21.73
C GLN A 7 8.89 16.51 -21.72
N SER A 8 10.20 16.47 -21.90
CA SER A 8 10.98 15.23 -21.85
C SER A 8 10.88 14.55 -20.49
N MET A 9 10.92 15.33 -19.40
CA MET A 9 10.77 14.82 -18.03
C MET A 9 9.37 14.22 -17.82
N ALA A 10 8.31 14.88 -18.30
CA ALA A 10 6.94 14.33 -18.20
C ALA A 10 6.78 13.02 -18.98
N HIS A 11 7.34 12.94 -20.20
CA HIS A 11 7.29 11.71 -20.99
C HIS A 11 8.11 10.57 -20.36
N ALA A 12 9.29 10.88 -19.83
CA ALA A 12 10.09 9.90 -19.10
C ALA A 12 9.36 9.40 -17.83
N GLY A 13 8.74 10.32 -17.09
CA GLY A 13 7.91 9.99 -15.93
C GLY A 13 6.74 9.08 -16.29
N PHE A 14 6.07 9.35 -17.41
CA PHE A 14 5.00 8.49 -17.92
C PHE A 14 5.51 7.09 -18.28
N GLY A 15 6.65 6.99 -18.94
CA GLY A 15 7.28 5.69 -19.23
C GLY A 15 7.61 4.89 -17.97
N ILE A 16 8.22 5.54 -16.97
CA ILE A 16 8.53 4.93 -15.66
C ILE A 16 7.25 4.49 -14.96
N PHE A 17 6.22 5.33 -14.94
CA PHE A 17 4.92 5.02 -14.35
C PHE A 17 4.31 3.76 -14.99
N MET A 18 4.25 3.71 -16.33
CA MET A 18 3.69 2.56 -17.04
C MET A 18 4.48 1.27 -16.80
N LEU A 19 5.81 1.33 -16.79
CA LEU A 19 6.66 0.19 -16.46
C LEU A 19 6.41 -0.29 -15.02
N ALA A 20 6.27 0.62 -14.06
CA ALA A 20 5.98 0.27 -12.68
C ALA A 20 4.59 -0.37 -12.52
N VAL A 21 3.56 0.13 -13.23
CA VAL A 21 2.21 -0.45 -13.23
C VAL A 21 2.23 -1.88 -13.76
N VAL A 22 2.86 -2.10 -14.92
CA VAL A 22 2.96 -3.43 -15.52
C VAL A 22 3.76 -4.38 -14.63
N SER A 23 4.90 -3.92 -14.09
CA SER A 23 5.72 -4.73 -13.18
C SER A 23 4.96 -5.07 -11.89
N ASN A 24 4.24 -4.10 -11.32
CA ASN A 24 3.39 -4.37 -10.16
C ASN A 24 2.32 -5.41 -10.47
N ALA A 25 1.63 -5.31 -11.61
CA ALA A 25 0.60 -6.27 -12.01
C ALA A 25 1.14 -7.71 -12.17
N VAL A 26 2.36 -7.84 -12.70
CA VAL A 26 2.99 -9.15 -12.94
C VAL A 26 3.57 -9.77 -11.66
N TYR A 27 4.19 -8.96 -10.81
CA TYR A 27 4.95 -9.45 -9.65
C TYR A 27 4.23 -9.29 -8.31
N SER A 28 3.01 -8.75 -8.29
CA SER A 28 2.21 -8.73 -7.07
C SER A 28 1.88 -10.14 -6.61
N GLN A 29 1.97 -10.34 -5.30
CA GLN A 29 1.60 -11.60 -4.67
C GLN A 29 0.47 -11.37 -3.68
N GLU A 30 -0.48 -12.30 -3.68
CA GLU A 30 -1.60 -12.29 -2.76
C GLU A 30 -1.85 -13.71 -2.24
N LYS A 31 -2.12 -13.83 -0.94
CA LYS A 31 -2.53 -15.10 -0.35
C LYS A 31 -3.48 -14.87 0.82
N ILE A 32 -4.50 -15.71 0.90
CA ILE A 32 -5.47 -15.70 1.98
C ILE A 32 -5.15 -16.87 2.91
N TYR A 33 -5.16 -16.59 4.21
CA TYR A 33 -4.94 -17.57 5.26
C TYR A 33 -6.07 -17.52 6.28
N ASP A 34 -6.54 -18.67 6.68
CA ASP A 34 -7.35 -18.81 7.89
C ASP A 34 -6.41 -19.07 9.07
N ALA A 35 -6.14 -18.02 9.84
CA ALA A 35 -5.11 -17.99 10.86
C ALA A 35 -5.70 -18.03 12.28
N LYS A 36 -4.99 -18.69 13.19
CA LYS A 36 -5.24 -18.64 14.64
C LYS A 36 -4.13 -17.84 15.31
N VAL A 37 -4.41 -17.24 16.45
CA VAL A 37 -3.40 -16.57 17.27
C VAL A 37 -2.24 -17.54 17.58
N GLY A 38 -1.01 -17.07 17.43
CA GLY A 38 0.21 -17.87 17.55
C GLY A 38 0.67 -18.57 16.27
N SER A 39 -0.10 -18.48 15.16
CA SER A 39 0.33 -19.05 13.88
C SER A 39 1.33 -18.16 13.15
N LYS A 40 2.27 -18.80 12.44
CA LYS A 40 3.21 -18.13 11.54
C LYS A 40 2.77 -18.35 10.10
N LEU A 41 2.57 -17.25 9.38
CA LEU A 41 2.16 -17.25 7.99
C LEU A 41 3.35 -16.83 7.14
N GLN A 42 3.51 -17.44 5.98
CA GLN A 42 4.61 -17.13 5.08
C GLN A 42 4.08 -16.75 3.70
N LEU A 43 4.54 -15.60 3.20
CA LEU A 43 4.32 -15.18 1.84
C LEU A 43 5.66 -14.72 1.25
N ASP A 44 6.18 -15.48 0.28
CA ASP A 44 7.51 -15.29 -0.28
C ASP A 44 8.60 -15.32 0.82
N GLU A 45 9.44 -14.31 0.91
CA GLU A 45 10.50 -14.18 1.92
C GLU A 45 10.01 -13.56 3.25
N TYR A 46 8.73 -13.18 3.33
CA TYR A 46 8.16 -12.54 4.51
C TYR A 46 7.48 -13.56 5.42
N ILE A 47 7.72 -13.42 6.72
CA ILE A 47 7.09 -14.19 7.77
C ILE A 47 6.24 -13.24 8.62
N PHE A 48 4.97 -13.56 8.75
CA PHE A 48 3.99 -12.85 9.56
C PHE A 48 3.69 -13.71 10.79
N ASP A 49 4.01 -13.20 11.96
CA ASP A 49 3.74 -13.88 13.24
C ASP A 49 2.49 -13.26 13.87
N PHE A 50 1.40 -14.02 13.93
CA PHE A 50 0.12 -13.57 14.43
C PHE A 50 0.09 -13.65 15.95
N LYS A 51 0.27 -12.50 16.63
CA LYS A 51 0.50 -12.42 18.07
C LYS A 51 -0.76 -12.39 18.91
N ASN A 52 -1.73 -11.54 18.56
CA ASN A 52 -2.89 -11.26 19.41
C ASN A 52 -4.06 -10.72 18.61
N ILE A 53 -5.24 -10.77 19.25
CA ILE A 53 -6.47 -10.12 18.80
C ILE A 53 -7.03 -9.35 19.99
N GLU A 54 -7.45 -8.11 19.74
CA GLU A 54 -8.12 -7.29 20.72
C GLU A 54 -9.48 -6.83 20.19
N GLN A 55 -10.45 -6.77 21.09
CA GLN A 55 -11.76 -6.18 20.80
C GLN A 55 -11.83 -4.86 21.56
N GLU A 56 -12.18 -3.79 20.83
CA GLU A 56 -12.36 -2.46 21.39
C GLU A 56 -13.81 -2.01 21.16
N GLU A 57 -14.44 -1.51 22.21
CA GLU A 57 -15.72 -0.81 22.11
C GLU A 57 -15.47 0.69 22.15
N LYS A 58 -15.92 1.39 21.13
CA LYS A 58 -15.86 2.86 21.02
C LYS A 58 -17.25 3.43 20.89
N VAL A 59 -17.38 4.72 21.11
CA VAL A 59 -18.70 5.42 21.11
C VAL A 59 -19.47 5.20 19.81
N ASN A 60 -18.78 5.13 18.66
CA ASN A 60 -19.41 5.07 17.34
C ASN A 60 -19.29 3.70 16.66
N PHE A 61 -18.45 2.81 17.13
CA PHE A 61 -18.23 1.49 16.53
C PHE A 61 -17.59 0.51 17.51
N ASN A 62 -17.81 -0.75 17.29
CA ASN A 62 -17.04 -1.83 17.89
C ASN A 62 -15.98 -2.30 16.90
N SER A 63 -14.81 -2.68 17.35
CA SER A 63 -13.76 -3.16 16.46
C SER A 63 -13.07 -4.42 16.94
N ILE A 64 -12.54 -5.16 15.98
CA ILE A 64 -11.65 -6.30 16.19
C ILE A 64 -10.33 -5.93 15.51
N LYS A 65 -9.25 -5.88 16.28
CA LYS A 65 -7.92 -5.54 15.84
C LYS A 65 -6.99 -6.75 16.00
N ALA A 66 -6.28 -7.10 14.94
CA ALA A 66 -5.26 -8.14 14.97
C ALA A 66 -3.87 -7.51 15.04
N TYR A 67 -2.95 -8.17 15.73
CA TYR A 67 -1.54 -7.77 15.84
C TYR A 67 -0.65 -8.82 15.20
N LEU A 68 0.11 -8.42 14.18
CA LEU A 68 1.05 -9.29 13.47
C LEU A 68 2.42 -8.62 13.38
N SER A 69 3.49 -9.32 13.71
CA SER A 69 4.83 -8.83 13.40
C SER A 69 5.28 -9.33 12.03
N LEU A 70 6.00 -8.48 11.31
CA LEU A 70 6.59 -8.79 10.02
C LEU A 70 8.09 -8.99 10.17
N SER A 71 8.60 -10.09 9.66
CA SER A 71 10.04 -10.32 9.54
C SER A 71 10.42 -10.82 8.16
N LYS A 72 11.65 -10.48 7.73
CA LYS A 72 12.26 -10.95 6.48
C LYS A 72 13.71 -11.32 6.77
N SER A 73 14.10 -12.55 6.43
CA SER A 73 15.46 -13.05 6.67
C SER A 73 15.95 -12.85 8.12
N GLY A 74 15.03 -13.02 9.10
CA GLY A 74 15.34 -12.85 10.53
C GLY A 74 15.38 -11.39 11.02
N LYS A 75 15.22 -10.40 10.16
CA LYS A 75 15.14 -8.98 10.52
C LYS A 75 13.69 -8.59 10.75
N ASP A 76 13.40 -7.96 11.89
CA ASP A 76 12.10 -7.35 12.16
C ASP A 76 11.90 -6.11 11.28
N LEU A 77 10.77 -6.02 10.63
CA LEU A 77 10.37 -4.93 9.73
C LEU A 77 9.25 -4.07 10.29
N GLY A 78 8.61 -4.48 11.39
CA GLY A 78 7.53 -3.76 12.04
C GLY A 78 6.31 -4.60 12.34
N GLU A 79 5.26 -3.95 12.79
CA GLU A 79 4.01 -4.59 13.18
C GLU A 79 2.84 -4.10 12.33
N PHE A 80 1.93 -5.03 12.00
CA PHE A 80 0.64 -4.74 11.39
C PHE A 80 -0.45 -4.75 12.44
N THR A 81 -1.40 -3.83 12.27
CA THR A 81 -2.60 -3.73 13.11
C THR A 81 -3.85 -3.59 12.22
N PRO A 82 -4.17 -4.58 11.36
CA PRO A 82 -5.41 -4.53 10.60
C PRO A 82 -6.61 -4.61 11.55
N GLU A 83 -7.69 -3.91 11.20
CA GLU A 83 -8.86 -3.73 12.05
C GLU A 83 -10.14 -3.91 11.24
N ILE A 84 -11.15 -4.54 11.82
CA ILE A 84 -12.52 -4.53 11.31
C ILE A 84 -13.36 -3.69 12.26
N ARG A 85 -14.11 -2.74 11.70
CA ARG A 85 -15.00 -1.87 12.44
C ARG A 85 -16.46 -2.16 12.09
N PHE A 86 -17.27 -2.26 13.13
CA PHE A 86 -18.71 -2.49 13.05
C PHE A 86 -19.41 -1.22 13.53
N TYR A 87 -19.93 -0.43 12.61
CA TYR A 87 -20.68 0.78 12.91
C TYR A 87 -22.16 0.42 13.16
N SER A 88 -22.78 1.12 14.12
CA SER A 88 -24.19 0.88 14.50
C SER A 88 -25.18 1.76 13.71
N ASP A 89 -24.78 2.99 13.36
CA ASP A 89 -25.66 3.96 12.67
C ASP A 89 -24.85 4.80 11.66
N PRO A 90 -25.06 4.62 10.33
CA PRO A 90 -25.77 3.49 9.72
C PRO A 90 -25.01 2.15 9.91
N PRO A 91 -25.70 1.02 9.96
CA PRO A 91 -25.05 -0.29 10.09
C PRO A 91 -24.11 -0.55 8.92
N THR A 92 -22.80 -0.53 9.19
CA THR A 92 -21.75 -0.69 8.18
C THR A 92 -20.56 -1.42 8.77
N ILE A 93 -19.94 -2.29 7.97
CA ILE A 93 -18.69 -2.97 8.33
C ILE A 93 -17.61 -2.45 7.42
N THR A 94 -16.49 -1.99 8.02
CA THR A 94 -15.30 -1.57 7.27
C THR A 94 -14.10 -2.40 7.69
N SER A 95 -13.22 -2.67 6.73
CA SER A 95 -11.94 -3.34 6.98
C SER A 95 -10.83 -2.31 6.77
N GLU A 96 -10.11 -2.01 7.85
CA GLU A 96 -8.98 -1.09 7.85
C GLU A 96 -7.70 -1.88 7.59
N THR A 97 -7.08 -1.59 6.47
CA THR A 97 -5.84 -2.25 6.05
C THR A 97 -4.64 -1.68 6.79
N SER A 98 -3.76 -2.55 7.27
CA SER A 98 -2.45 -2.13 7.79
C SER A 98 -1.37 -2.30 6.73
N ILE A 99 -0.47 -1.31 6.59
CA ILE A 99 0.53 -1.22 5.53
C ILE A 99 1.90 -0.97 6.14
N ILE A 100 2.90 -1.72 5.69
CA ILE A 100 4.32 -1.45 5.97
C ILE A 100 4.99 -1.14 4.64
N HIS A 101 5.52 0.09 4.53
CA HIS A 101 6.27 0.54 3.36
C HIS A 101 7.71 0.06 3.44
N GLN A 102 8.17 -0.64 2.40
CA GLN A 102 9.56 -1.00 2.19
C GLN A 102 10.09 -0.26 0.96
N PHE A 103 11.42 -0.18 0.83
CA PHE A 103 12.01 0.59 -0.28
C PHE A 103 11.57 0.12 -1.67
N PHE A 104 11.46 -1.20 -1.87
CA PHE A 104 11.08 -1.77 -3.17
C PHE A 104 9.66 -2.34 -3.23
N SER A 105 8.99 -2.50 -2.10
CA SER A 105 7.66 -3.11 -2.04
C SER A 105 6.85 -2.61 -0.87
N ASP A 106 5.55 -2.54 -1.04
CA ASP A 106 4.62 -2.34 0.06
C ASP A 106 4.01 -3.67 0.45
N VAL A 107 3.94 -3.92 1.75
CA VAL A 107 3.31 -5.12 2.31
C VAL A 107 2.02 -4.70 3.01
N TYR A 108 0.92 -5.38 2.68
CA TYR A 108 -0.42 -5.09 3.19
C TYR A 108 -0.97 -6.30 3.92
N VAL A 109 -1.66 -6.03 5.01
CA VAL A 109 -2.47 -7.04 5.69
C VAL A 109 -3.89 -6.52 5.83
N VAL A 110 -4.84 -7.29 5.32
CA VAL A 110 -6.27 -7.02 5.41
C VAL A 110 -6.92 -8.14 6.21
N MET A 111 -7.76 -7.78 7.16
CA MET A 111 -8.57 -8.73 7.90
C MET A 111 -9.97 -8.77 7.30
N ASN A 112 -10.44 -9.98 6.96
CA ASN A 112 -11.82 -10.19 6.53
C ASN A 112 -12.69 -10.56 7.73
N VAL A 113 -14.01 -10.33 7.60
CA VAL A 113 -14.97 -10.71 8.63
C VAL A 113 -14.83 -12.20 8.93
N PRO A 114 -14.64 -12.62 10.20
CA PRO A 114 -14.51 -14.00 10.56
C PRO A 114 -15.75 -14.80 10.13
N GLN A 115 -15.55 -15.88 9.40
CA GLN A 115 -16.65 -16.79 9.04
C GLN A 115 -16.89 -17.83 10.13
N ASN A 116 -15.86 -18.11 10.95
CA ASN A 116 -15.90 -19.05 12.06
C ASN A 116 -15.36 -18.38 13.32
N GLN A 117 -15.83 -18.80 14.50
CA GLN A 117 -15.37 -18.26 15.79
C GLN A 117 -13.92 -18.65 16.16
N GLU A 118 -13.31 -19.61 15.45
CA GLU A 118 -12.01 -20.15 15.80
C GLU A 118 -10.84 -19.63 14.96
N SER A 119 -11.10 -19.02 13.80
CA SER A 119 -10.05 -18.53 12.90
C SER A 119 -10.43 -17.22 12.25
N ILE A 120 -9.44 -16.39 11.98
CA ILE A 120 -9.59 -15.13 11.25
C ILE A 120 -8.99 -15.27 9.86
N SER A 121 -9.75 -14.83 8.86
CA SER A 121 -9.26 -14.79 7.50
C SER A 121 -8.40 -13.55 7.29
N LEU A 122 -7.10 -13.76 7.06
CA LEU A 122 -6.11 -12.73 6.79
C LEU A 122 -5.69 -12.79 5.32
N ARG A 123 -5.81 -11.67 4.63
CA ARG A 123 -5.34 -11.50 3.26
C ARG A 123 -4.03 -10.72 3.29
N LEU A 124 -2.97 -11.38 2.85
CA LEU A 124 -1.63 -10.83 2.77
C LEU A 124 -1.33 -10.43 1.33
N HIS A 125 -0.79 -9.23 1.12
CA HIS A 125 -0.39 -8.73 -0.18
C HIS A 125 1.04 -8.21 -0.15
N ILE A 126 1.80 -8.51 -1.19
CA ILE A 126 3.09 -7.88 -1.50
C ILE A 126 2.93 -7.16 -2.83
N LYS A 127 3.13 -5.85 -2.84
CA LYS A 127 3.06 -5.01 -4.03
C LYS A 127 4.42 -4.38 -4.31
N PRO A 128 5.21 -4.93 -5.23
CA PRO A 128 6.51 -4.40 -5.57
C PRO A 128 6.39 -3.12 -6.42
N PHE A 129 7.46 -2.33 -6.43
CA PHE A 129 7.64 -1.14 -7.28
C PHE A 129 6.68 0.03 -7.02
N MET A 130 5.95 0.06 -5.90
CA MET A 130 5.03 1.16 -5.58
C MET A 130 5.76 2.51 -5.50
N ASN A 131 6.98 2.56 -4.93
CA ASN A 131 7.78 3.78 -4.88
C ASN A 131 8.22 4.28 -6.27
N ILE A 132 8.51 3.35 -7.19
CA ILE A 132 8.86 3.69 -8.58
C ILE A 132 7.64 4.25 -9.31
N LEU A 133 6.45 3.70 -9.04
CA LEU A 133 5.20 4.24 -9.57
C LEU A 133 5.00 5.69 -9.14
N TRP A 134 5.15 5.99 -7.84
CA TRP A 134 5.03 7.36 -7.32
C TRP A 134 6.11 8.29 -7.86
N LEU A 135 7.34 7.80 -8.05
CA LEU A 135 8.40 8.58 -8.72
C LEU A 135 7.97 9.00 -10.13
N GLY A 136 7.40 8.10 -10.91
CA GLY A 136 6.87 8.41 -12.24
C GLY A 136 5.80 9.51 -12.19
N VAL A 137 4.86 9.43 -11.24
CA VAL A 137 3.81 10.46 -11.04
C VAL A 137 4.42 11.82 -10.72
N VAL A 138 5.37 11.87 -9.78
CA VAL A 138 6.06 13.13 -9.41
C VAL A 138 6.78 13.74 -10.60
N MET A 139 7.47 12.92 -11.42
CA MET A 139 8.14 13.39 -12.64
C MET A 139 7.16 13.97 -13.66
N ILE A 140 5.98 13.37 -13.85
CA ILE A 140 4.94 13.89 -14.73
C ILE A 140 4.47 15.27 -14.25
N ILE A 141 4.16 15.40 -12.96
CA ILE A 141 3.68 16.65 -12.37
C ILE A 141 4.74 17.76 -12.52
N LEU A 142 5.98 17.49 -12.11
CA LEU A 142 7.06 18.46 -12.20
C LEU A 142 7.37 18.84 -13.65
N GLY A 143 7.38 17.88 -14.56
CA GLY A 143 7.57 18.12 -15.99
C GLY A 143 6.47 19.00 -16.58
N GLY A 144 5.22 18.78 -16.20
CA GLY A 144 4.08 19.61 -16.58
C GLY A 144 4.20 21.04 -16.06
N ILE A 145 4.50 21.22 -14.77
CA ILE A 145 4.69 22.54 -14.14
C ILE A 145 5.81 23.32 -14.84
N ILE A 146 6.97 22.69 -15.04
CA ILE A 146 8.11 23.32 -15.73
C ILE A 146 7.71 23.74 -17.15
N THR A 147 7.01 22.90 -17.88
CA THR A 147 6.54 23.21 -19.24
C THR A 147 5.59 24.41 -19.23
N CYS A 148 4.61 24.42 -18.33
CA CYS A 148 3.66 25.53 -18.21
C CYS A 148 4.37 26.85 -17.86
N LEU A 149 5.26 26.85 -16.86
CA LEU A 149 5.98 28.06 -16.44
C LEU A 149 6.89 28.61 -17.54
N LEU A 150 7.53 27.75 -18.33
CA LEU A 150 8.37 28.20 -19.45
C LEU A 150 7.55 28.70 -20.65
N TYR A 151 6.32 28.19 -20.84
CA TYR A 151 5.44 28.59 -21.93
C TYR A 151 4.69 29.89 -21.64
N THR A 152 4.47 30.25 -20.39
CA THR A 152 3.80 31.49 -19.97
C THR A 152 4.77 32.68 -19.83
N SER A 153 6.07 32.45 -19.97
CA SER A 153 7.04 33.54 -20.00
C SER A 153 6.87 34.35 -21.29
N PRO A 154 6.49 35.64 -21.22
CA PRO A 154 6.33 36.45 -22.42
C PRO A 154 7.64 36.50 -23.18
N SER A 155 7.60 36.14 -24.48
CA SER A 155 8.72 36.36 -25.39
C SER A 155 8.99 37.87 -25.44
N PRO A 156 10.22 38.33 -25.20
CA PRO A 156 10.53 39.72 -25.51
C PRO A 156 10.29 39.92 -27.00
N ARG A 157 9.24 40.65 -27.36
CA ARG A 157 9.08 41.17 -28.70
C ARG A 157 9.98 42.38 -28.78
N ASP A 158 10.96 42.27 -29.63
CA ASP A 158 11.68 43.41 -30.17
C ASP A 158 10.75 44.42 -30.84
#